data_fb86f039355ab5e0b4b622d5ecfd6f87
#
_entry.id   fb86f039355ab5e0b4b622d5ecfd6f87
#
_cell.length_a   1.000
_cell.length_b   1.000
_cell.length_c   1.000
_cell.angle_alpha   90.00
_cell.angle_beta   90.00
_cell.angle_gamma   90.00
#
_symmetry.space_group_name_H-M   'P 1'
#
loop_
_entity.id
_entity.type
_entity.pdbx_description
1 polymer ?
#
loop_
_entity_poly.entity_id
_entity_poly.type
_entity_poly.pdbx_seq_one_letter_code
_entity_poly.pdbx_strand_id
1 'polypeptide(L)'
;KQIVAIDVGSTNVVMAVGSVEEDGRVDILGIASEPISSGINAGRIENSETVGSAVHAVKERLEEELGIKITEAYAGLAGDFIRCVQVTDHVYVQDDQANGCNQITERDIESLNLRMESVKLPDDREEIIAKEPLRYKADDKEVAVAVGAYGQVLTGTYNFILADKMLRGRMQQCLVKQEIT
;
A
#
# COMPACT_ATOMS: atom_id res chain seq x y z
N LYS A 1 11.63 -11.73 13.32
CA LYS A 1 11.91 -11.39 11.89
C LYS A 1 12.29 -9.93 11.82
N GLN A 2 13.44 -9.59 11.20
CA GLN A 2 13.81 -8.19 10.97
C GLN A 2 12.91 -7.54 9.90
N ILE A 3 12.59 -6.27 10.13
CA ILE A 3 11.94 -5.40 9.16
C ILE A 3 12.67 -4.06 9.11
N VAL A 4 12.68 -3.43 7.96
CA VAL A 4 13.24 -2.08 7.76
C VAL A 4 12.16 -1.21 7.16
N ALA A 5 12.02 0.00 7.69
CA ALA A 5 11.13 1.02 7.13
C ALA A 5 11.94 2.28 6.80
N ILE A 6 11.62 2.89 5.68
CA ILE A 6 12.22 4.15 5.26
C ILE A 6 11.15 5.18 4.94
N ASP A 7 11.31 6.37 5.47
CA ASP A 7 10.53 7.56 5.12
C ASP A 7 11.44 8.57 4.41
N VAL A 8 11.06 8.92 3.19
CA VAL A 8 11.76 9.86 2.34
C VAL A 8 10.98 11.17 2.31
N GLY A 9 11.21 11.99 3.35
CA GLY A 9 10.51 13.25 3.55
C GLY A 9 11.21 14.45 2.91
N SER A 10 10.51 15.59 2.85
CA SER A 10 11.05 16.83 2.23
C SER A 10 12.16 17.50 3.03
N THR A 11 12.32 17.16 4.29
CA THR A 11 13.33 17.74 5.20
C THR A 11 14.36 16.73 5.70
N ASN A 12 13.99 15.47 5.77
CA ASN A 12 14.87 14.39 6.22
C ASN A 12 14.50 13.06 5.56
N VAL A 13 15.50 12.22 5.40
CA VAL A 13 15.33 10.79 5.18
C VAL A 13 15.50 10.10 6.55
N VAL A 14 14.55 9.27 6.91
CA VAL A 14 14.58 8.50 8.16
C VAL A 14 14.49 7.01 7.85
N MET A 15 15.35 6.22 8.45
CA MET A 15 15.30 4.76 8.35
C MET A 15 15.24 4.15 9.75
N ALA A 16 14.39 3.16 9.92
CA ALA A 16 14.25 2.42 11.16
C ALA A 16 14.39 0.92 10.91
N VAL A 17 15.09 0.23 11.80
CA VAL A 17 15.20 -1.24 11.81
C VAL A 17 14.48 -1.75 13.03
N GLY A 18 13.64 -2.75 12.86
CA GLY A 18 12.91 -3.38 13.95
C GLY A 18 12.94 -4.91 13.87
N SER A 19 12.59 -5.54 14.97
CA SER A 19 12.33 -6.98 15.10
C SER A 19 10.85 -7.21 15.34
N VAL A 20 10.24 -8.08 14.56
CA VAL A 20 8.84 -8.50 14.77
C VAL A 20 8.87 -9.77 15.62
N GLU A 21 8.29 -9.69 16.82
CA GLU A 21 8.11 -10.78 17.74
C GLU A 21 6.96 -11.71 17.34
N GLU A 22 6.86 -12.88 17.99
CA GLU A 22 5.81 -13.88 17.67
C GLU A 22 4.39 -13.36 17.98
N ASP A 23 4.26 -12.46 18.96
CA ASP A 23 3.00 -11.81 19.33
C ASP A 23 2.61 -10.63 18.41
N GLY A 24 3.44 -10.35 17.38
CA GLY A 24 3.22 -9.24 16.44
C GLY A 24 3.76 -7.89 16.93
N ARG A 25 4.32 -7.82 18.12
CA ARG A 25 5.00 -6.61 18.62
C ARG A 25 6.26 -6.33 17.81
N VAL A 26 6.53 -5.05 17.57
CA VAL A 26 7.74 -4.59 16.89
C VAL A 26 8.64 -3.89 17.92
N ASP A 27 9.83 -4.44 18.14
CA ASP A 27 10.86 -3.79 18.93
C ASP A 27 11.82 -3.05 18.00
N ILE A 28 12.04 -1.75 18.24
CA ILE A 28 12.93 -0.93 17.43
C ILE A 28 14.38 -1.19 17.84
N LEU A 29 15.20 -1.60 16.89
CA LEU A 29 16.62 -1.91 17.09
C LEU A 29 17.52 -0.72 16.81
N GLY A 30 17.17 0.13 15.85
CA GLY A 30 17.94 1.33 15.50
C GLY A 30 17.12 2.28 14.62
N ILE A 31 17.45 3.57 14.71
CA ILE A 31 16.87 4.63 13.87
C ILE A 31 17.98 5.57 13.44
N ALA A 32 18.07 5.85 12.15
CA ALA A 32 18.96 6.87 11.61
C ALA A 32 18.15 7.92 10.83
N SER A 33 18.59 9.18 10.91
CA SER A 33 18.00 10.30 10.18
C SER A 33 19.08 11.12 9.52
N GLU A 34 18.86 11.50 8.28
CA GLU A 34 19.73 12.41 7.52
C GLU A 34 18.94 13.59 7.03
N PRO A 35 19.30 14.83 7.41
CA PRO A 35 18.63 16.03 6.94
C PRO A 35 18.92 16.26 5.46
N ILE A 36 17.90 16.68 4.71
CA ILE A 36 18.02 17.14 3.34
C ILE A 36 17.42 18.53 3.21
N SER A 37 18.11 19.39 2.45
CA SER A 37 17.68 20.77 2.20
C SER A 37 17.04 20.97 0.82
N SER A 38 17.13 19.96 -0.05
CA SER A 38 16.64 19.99 -1.41
C SER A 38 16.47 18.58 -1.97
N GLY A 39 15.87 18.47 -3.15
CA GLY A 39 15.74 17.19 -3.86
C GLY A 39 14.38 16.54 -3.71
N ILE A 40 13.55 16.99 -2.75
CA ILE A 40 12.14 16.56 -2.60
C ILE A 40 11.27 17.80 -2.42
N ASN A 41 10.16 17.82 -3.15
CA ASN A 41 9.15 18.85 -3.06
C ASN A 41 7.76 18.19 -3.05
N ALA A 42 6.98 18.44 -1.99
CA ALA A 42 5.65 17.86 -1.80
C ALA A 42 5.61 16.33 -2.01
N GLY A 43 6.62 15.61 -1.53
CA GLY A 43 6.78 14.17 -1.70
C GLY A 43 7.33 13.73 -3.06
N ARG A 44 7.58 14.65 -3.99
CA ARG A 44 8.12 14.36 -5.32
C ARG A 44 9.65 14.45 -5.30
N ILE A 45 10.31 13.38 -5.72
CA ILE A 45 11.76 13.40 -5.90
C ILE A 45 12.09 14.22 -7.15
N GLU A 46 12.73 15.40 -6.95
CA GLU A 46 13.22 16.27 -8.01
C GLU A 46 14.70 16.01 -8.32
N ASN A 47 15.47 15.64 -7.30
CA ASN A 47 16.88 15.28 -7.43
C ASN A 47 17.17 13.94 -6.75
N SER A 48 17.24 12.89 -7.56
CA SER A 48 17.48 11.53 -7.08
C SER A 48 18.89 11.28 -6.55
N GLU A 49 19.88 12.11 -6.93
CA GLU A 49 21.24 12.00 -6.43
C GLU A 49 21.34 12.50 -4.98
N THR A 50 20.78 13.67 -4.70
CA THR A 50 20.72 14.23 -3.33
C THR A 50 19.97 13.28 -2.38
N VAL A 51 18.80 12.79 -2.80
CA VAL A 51 18.01 11.86 -2.01
C VAL A 51 18.74 10.53 -1.83
N GLY A 52 19.34 10.01 -2.90
CA GLY A 52 20.11 8.76 -2.86
C GLY A 52 21.29 8.83 -1.89
N SER A 53 21.99 9.97 -1.85
CA SER A 53 23.09 10.18 -0.89
C SER A 53 22.60 10.17 0.57
N ALA A 54 21.45 10.77 0.84
CA ALA A 54 20.84 10.74 2.18
C ALA A 54 20.36 9.31 2.56
N VAL A 55 19.75 8.58 1.61
CA VAL A 55 19.38 7.16 1.82
C VAL A 55 20.61 6.32 2.13
N HIS A 56 21.70 6.52 1.37
CA HIS A 56 22.97 5.82 1.59
C HIS A 56 23.50 6.08 3.01
N ALA A 57 23.53 7.35 3.43
CA ALA A 57 24.06 7.74 4.74
C ALA A 57 23.29 7.09 5.92
N VAL A 58 21.95 7.05 5.87
CA VAL A 58 21.15 6.40 6.93
C VAL A 58 21.30 4.88 6.90
N LYS A 59 21.39 4.29 5.70
CA LYS A 59 21.62 2.86 5.53
C LYS A 59 22.97 2.44 6.12
N GLU A 60 24.05 3.08 5.69
CA GLU A 60 25.40 2.77 6.14
C GLU A 60 25.54 2.88 7.67
N ARG A 61 24.99 3.95 8.25
CA ARG A 61 24.98 4.15 9.71
C ARG A 61 24.30 3.02 10.46
N LEU A 62 23.13 2.56 10.00
CA LEU A 62 22.41 1.46 10.65
C LEU A 62 23.07 0.09 10.40
N GLU A 63 23.64 -0.12 9.21
CA GLU A 63 24.40 -1.35 8.92
C GLU A 63 25.63 -1.47 9.83
N GLU A 64 26.37 -0.36 10.03
CA GLU A 64 27.52 -0.33 10.94
C GLU A 64 27.10 -0.50 12.41
N GLU A 65 26.07 0.24 12.87
CA GLU A 65 25.61 0.22 14.25
C GLU A 65 25.08 -1.16 14.66
N LEU A 66 24.33 -1.81 13.79
CA LEU A 66 23.64 -3.06 14.09
C LEU A 66 24.39 -4.31 13.59
N GLY A 67 25.45 -4.15 12.80
CA GLY A 67 26.19 -5.27 12.20
C GLY A 67 25.37 -6.09 11.21
N ILE A 68 24.46 -5.48 10.48
CA ILE A 68 23.55 -6.13 9.53
C ILE A 68 23.76 -5.62 8.10
N LYS A 69 23.12 -6.28 7.13
CA LYS A 69 22.96 -5.80 5.77
C LYS A 69 21.51 -5.46 5.50
N ILE A 70 21.24 -4.29 4.92
CA ILE A 70 19.91 -3.81 4.56
C ILE A 70 19.75 -3.91 3.05
N THR A 71 18.95 -4.86 2.60
CA THR A 71 18.67 -5.12 1.18
C THR A 71 17.21 -4.94 0.80
N GLU A 72 16.31 -4.88 1.80
CA GLU A 72 14.88 -4.71 1.63
C GLU A 72 14.36 -3.69 2.63
N ALA A 73 13.42 -2.85 2.21
CA ALA A 73 12.74 -1.91 3.09
C ALA A 73 11.31 -1.61 2.64
N TYR A 74 10.43 -1.37 3.61
CA TYR A 74 9.13 -0.78 3.37
C TYR A 74 9.29 0.73 3.24
N ALA A 75 8.99 1.28 2.06
CA ALA A 75 9.05 2.72 1.82
C ALA A 75 7.66 3.35 1.92
N GLY A 76 7.53 4.38 2.74
CA GLY A 76 6.35 5.21 2.79
C GLY A 76 6.22 6.05 1.51
N LEU A 77 5.03 6.10 0.93
CA LEU A 77 4.71 7.01 -0.16
C LEU A 77 3.76 8.08 0.35
N ALA A 78 4.17 9.34 0.25
CA ALA A 78 3.35 10.48 0.62
C ALA A 78 3.56 11.63 -0.37
N GLY A 79 2.51 12.39 -0.62
CA GLY A 79 2.59 13.55 -1.51
C GLY A 79 1.28 13.83 -2.23
N ASP A 80 1.24 14.92 -2.97
CA ASP A 80 0.09 15.38 -3.75
C ASP A 80 -0.23 14.50 -4.98
N PHE A 81 0.67 13.56 -5.28
CA PHE A 81 0.50 12.57 -6.35
C PHE A 81 -0.20 11.28 -5.92
N ILE A 82 -0.59 11.20 -4.64
CA ILE A 82 -1.38 10.10 -4.08
C ILE A 82 -2.78 10.61 -3.81
N ARG A 83 -3.77 9.90 -4.30
CA ARG A 83 -5.18 10.23 -4.07
C ARG A 83 -6.01 8.99 -3.84
N CYS A 84 -7.11 9.15 -3.12
CA CYS A 84 -8.08 8.10 -2.90
C CYS A 84 -9.33 8.38 -3.73
N VAL A 85 -9.84 7.36 -4.41
CA VAL A 85 -11.13 7.39 -5.09
C VAL A 85 -11.98 6.22 -4.63
N GLN A 86 -13.29 6.45 -4.52
CA GLN A 86 -14.24 5.39 -4.22
C GLN A 86 -14.79 4.80 -5.51
N VAL A 87 -14.74 3.48 -5.60
CA VAL A 87 -15.31 2.71 -6.71
C VAL A 87 -16.36 1.77 -6.14
N THR A 88 -17.52 1.75 -6.77
CA THR A 88 -18.62 0.86 -6.40
C THR A 88 -18.96 -0.03 -7.58
N ASP A 89 -19.03 -1.33 -7.35
CA ASP A 89 -19.50 -2.32 -8.32
C ASP A 89 -20.27 -3.43 -7.61
N HIS A 90 -20.89 -4.33 -8.35
CA HIS A 90 -21.72 -5.39 -7.81
C HIS A 90 -21.57 -6.70 -8.58
N VAL A 91 -21.95 -7.78 -7.93
CA VAL A 91 -22.12 -9.11 -8.54
C VAL A 91 -23.47 -9.68 -8.13
N TYR A 92 -24.03 -10.53 -8.99
CA TYR A 92 -25.19 -11.33 -8.63
C TYR A 92 -24.74 -12.53 -7.81
N VAL A 93 -25.37 -12.71 -6.65
CA VAL A 93 -25.09 -13.83 -5.77
C VAL A 93 -25.50 -15.12 -6.46
N GLN A 94 -24.57 -16.08 -6.53
CA GLN A 94 -24.85 -17.36 -7.17
C GLN A 94 -25.85 -18.16 -6.31
N ASP A 95 -26.94 -18.60 -6.95
CA ASP A 95 -27.95 -19.43 -6.30
C ASP A 95 -27.36 -20.82 -6.04
N ASP A 96 -27.14 -21.16 -4.77
CA ASP A 96 -26.86 -22.52 -4.39
C ASP A 96 -28.19 -23.28 -4.31
N GLN A 97 -28.54 -23.94 -5.42
CA GLN A 97 -29.83 -24.65 -5.60
C GLN A 97 -30.19 -25.63 -4.46
N ALA A 98 -29.19 -25.98 -3.62
CA ALA A 98 -29.38 -26.89 -2.50
C ALA A 98 -30.24 -26.31 -1.36
N ASN A 99 -30.25 -24.96 -1.20
CA ASN A 99 -30.91 -24.32 -0.05
C ASN A 99 -32.02 -23.33 -0.40
N GLY A 100 -32.23 -22.98 -1.67
CA GLY A 100 -33.28 -22.04 -2.12
C GLY A 100 -33.18 -20.62 -1.55
N CYS A 101 -32.02 -20.25 -1.04
CA CYS A 101 -31.73 -18.95 -0.45
C CYS A 101 -30.41 -18.43 -1.00
N ASN A 102 -30.44 -17.23 -1.59
CA ASN A 102 -29.25 -16.57 -2.10
C ASN A 102 -28.41 -16.05 -0.92
N GLN A 103 -27.60 -16.92 -0.34
CA GLN A 103 -26.67 -16.56 0.73
C GLN A 103 -25.31 -16.18 0.11
N ILE A 104 -24.80 -15.00 0.45
CA ILE A 104 -23.51 -14.51 0.00
C ILE A 104 -22.41 -15.42 0.55
N THR A 105 -21.54 -15.87 -0.36
CA THR A 105 -20.43 -16.77 -0.07
C THR A 105 -19.09 -16.07 -0.31
N GLU A 106 -17.98 -16.73 0.09
CA GLU A 106 -16.63 -16.27 -0.24
C GLU A 106 -16.40 -16.15 -1.76
N ARG A 107 -17.03 -17.02 -2.57
CA ARG A 107 -16.95 -16.97 -4.03
C ARG A 107 -17.54 -15.67 -4.62
N ASP A 108 -18.61 -15.18 -4.00
CA ASP A 108 -19.22 -13.91 -4.45
C ASP A 108 -18.30 -12.74 -4.13
N ILE A 109 -17.62 -12.77 -2.97
CA ILE A 109 -16.57 -11.80 -2.62
C ILE A 109 -15.40 -11.87 -3.60
N GLU A 110 -14.90 -13.07 -3.92
CA GLU A 110 -13.83 -13.26 -4.91
C GLU A 110 -14.25 -12.72 -6.28
N SER A 111 -15.48 -13.00 -6.71
CA SER A 111 -16.03 -12.50 -7.97
C SER A 111 -16.09 -10.98 -8.00
N LEU A 112 -16.49 -10.35 -6.89
CA LEU A 112 -16.50 -8.89 -6.75
C LEU A 112 -15.08 -8.32 -6.78
N ASN A 113 -14.12 -8.96 -6.08
CA ASN A 113 -12.72 -8.55 -6.09
C ASN A 113 -12.12 -8.59 -7.51
N LEU A 114 -12.40 -9.65 -8.29
CA LEU A 114 -11.97 -9.76 -9.68
C LEU A 114 -12.56 -8.64 -10.56
N ARG A 115 -13.82 -8.24 -10.33
CA ARG A 115 -14.40 -7.09 -11.02
C ARG A 115 -13.68 -5.79 -10.66
N MET A 116 -13.39 -5.59 -9.37
CA MET A 116 -12.62 -4.43 -8.89
C MET A 116 -11.19 -4.39 -9.46
N GLU A 117 -10.60 -5.55 -9.78
CA GLU A 117 -9.29 -5.63 -10.46
C GLU A 117 -9.35 -5.19 -11.91
N SER A 118 -10.48 -5.38 -12.56
CA SER A 118 -10.70 -5.02 -13.97
C SER A 118 -11.07 -3.55 -14.19
N VAL A 119 -11.21 -2.76 -13.12
CA VAL A 119 -11.53 -1.32 -13.21
C VAL A 119 -10.41 -0.59 -13.93
N LYS A 120 -10.78 0.08 -15.03
CA LYS A 120 -9.85 0.92 -15.78
C LYS A 120 -9.85 2.33 -15.22
N LEU A 121 -8.66 2.83 -14.94
CA LEU A 121 -8.47 4.22 -14.54
C LEU A 121 -8.64 5.14 -15.76
N PRO A 122 -9.21 6.33 -15.58
CA PRO A 122 -9.37 7.31 -16.66
C PRO A 122 -8.03 7.91 -17.11
N ASP A 123 -7.02 7.93 -16.25
CA ASP A 123 -5.68 8.42 -16.53
C ASP A 123 -4.69 7.24 -16.52
N ASP A 124 -4.04 6.99 -17.65
CA ASP A 124 -3.05 5.91 -17.83
C ASP A 124 -1.71 6.20 -17.13
N ARG A 125 -1.48 7.42 -16.68
CA ARG A 125 -0.33 7.80 -15.85
C ARG A 125 -0.46 7.33 -14.41
N GLU A 126 -1.68 7.03 -13.97
CA GLU A 126 -1.96 6.53 -12.63
C GLU A 126 -1.94 5.01 -12.56
N GLU A 127 -1.66 4.50 -11.40
CA GLU A 127 -1.81 3.09 -11.04
C GLU A 127 -2.51 2.93 -9.70
N ILE A 128 -3.15 1.79 -9.50
CA ILE A 128 -3.73 1.41 -8.22
C ILE A 128 -2.62 0.78 -7.39
N ILE A 129 -2.25 1.42 -6.27
CA ILE A 129 -1.24 0.91 -5.34
C ILE A 129 -1.86 0.13 -4.17
N ALA A 130 -3.11 0.41 -3.83
CA ALA A 130 -3.87 -0.35 -2.84
C ALA A 130 -5.36 -0.30 -3.13
N LYS A 131 -6.08 -1.35 -2.73
CA LYS A 131 -7.54 -1.46 -2.78
C LYS A 131 -8.02 -1.98 -1.44
N GLU A 132 -8.91 -1.23 -0.80
CA GLU A 132 -9.45 -1.60 0.49
C GLU A 132 -10.98 -1.59 0.46
N PRO A 133 -11.65 -2.66 0.85
CA PRO A 133 -13.09 -2.66 0.96
C PRO A 133 -13.52 -1.67 2.05
N LEU A 134 -14.46 -0.79 1.71
CA LEU A 134 -14.99 0.19 2.64
C LEU A 134 -16.32 -0.29 3.25
N ARG A 135 -17.21 -0.83 2.42
CA ARG A 135 -18.53 -1.32 2.84
C ARG A 135 -19.11 -2.27 1.81
N TYR A 136 -19.98 -3.13 2.31
CA TYR A 136 -20.79 -4.04 1.50
C TYR A 136 -22.27 -3.80 1.70
N LYS A 137 -23.06 -4.11 0.67
CA LYS A 137 -24.52 -4.17 0.73
C LYS A 137 -25.00 -5.50 0.16
N ALA A 138 -25.96 -6.10 0.83
CA ALA A 138 -26.78 -7.18 0.32
C ALA A 138 -28.10 -6.57 -0.16
N ASP A 139 -28.36 -6.60 -1.46
CA ASP A 139 -29.34 -5.79 -2.15
C ASP A 139 -29.11 -4.29 -1.82
N ASP A 140 -30.07 -3.61 -1.20
CA ASP A 140 -29.96 -2.20 -0.83
C ASP A 140 -29.54 -1.98 0.64
N LYS A 141 -29.32 -3.06 1.42
CA LYS A 141 -29.04 -2.98 2.85
C LYS A 141 -27.55 -3.13 3.11
N GLU A 142 -26.98 -2.18 3.85
CA GLU A 142 -25.60 -2.27 4.32
C GLU A 142 -25.47 -3.43 5.33
N VAL A 143 -24.37 -4.20 5.17
CA VAL A 143 -24.05 -5.36 6.02
C VAL A 143 -22.64 -5.21 6.58
N ALA A 144 -22.48 -5.47 7.87
CA ALA A 144 -21.19 -5.42 8.52
C ALA A 144 -20.27 -6.56 8.08
N VAL A 145 -20.87 -7.74 7.83
CA VAL A 145 -20.19 -8.92 7.30
C VAL A 145 -21.00 -9.40 6.10
N ALA A 146 -20.38 -9.44 4.94
CA ALA A 146 -21.07 -9.82 3.71
C ALA A 146 -21.29 -11.32 3.61
N VAL A 147 -20.28 -12.12 3.92
CA VAL A 147 -20.38 -13.59 3.88
C VAL A 147 -21.40 -14.07 4.92
N GLY A 148 -22.35 -14.86 4.47
CA GLY A 148 -23.45 -15.34 5.27
C GLY A 148 -24.70 -14.46 5.27
N ALA A 149 -24.63 -13.23 4.76
CA ALA A 149 -25.82 -12.39 4.55
C ALA A 149 -26.66 -12.91 3.37
N TYR A 150 -27.96 -12.59 3.38
CA TYR A 150 -28.89 -12.98 2.33
C TYR A 150 -29.18 -11.81 1.40
N GLY A 151 -29.13 -12.05 0.10
CA GLY A 151 -29.44 -11.07 -0.94
C GLY A 151 -29.19 -11.63 -2.33
N GLN A 152 -29.82 -11.02 -3.34
CA GLN A 152 -29.62 -11.39 -4.73
C GLN A 152 -28.42 -10.68 -5.37
N VAL A 153 -28.05 -9.52 -4.82
CA VAL A 153 -26.97 -8.66 -5.31
C VAL A 153 -26.04 -8.32 -4.16
N LEU A 154 -24.76 -8.64 -4.34
CA LEU A 154 -23.69 -8.16 -3.48
C LEU A 154 -23.07 -6.91 -4.14
N THR A 155 -23.18 -5.77 -3.48
CA THR A 155 -22.52 -4.52 -3.89
C THR A 155 -21.39 -4.21 -2.93
N GLY A 156 -20.21 -3.89 -3.47
CA GLY A 156 -19.06 -3.43 -2.69
C GLY A 156 -18.65 -2.02 -3.09
N THR A 157 -18.31 -1.20 -2.11
CA THR A 157 -17.63 0.07 -2.30
C THR A 157 -16.22 -0.06 -1.77
N TYR A 158 -15.23 0.26 -2.59
CA TYR A 158 -13.81 0.14 -2.29
C TYR A 158 -13.12 1.51 -2.36
N ASN A 159 -12.18 1.72 -1.48
CA ASN A 159 -11.22 2.80 -1.60
C ASN A 159 -10.06 2.33 -2.46
N PHE A 160 -9.86 2.97 -3.60
CA PHE A 160 -8.68 2.78 -4.45
C PHE A 160 -7.69 3.89 -4.15
N ILE A 161 -6.51 3.51 -3.72
CA ILE A 161 -5.40 4.44 -3.53
C ILE A 161 -4.59 4.43 -4.82
N LEU A 162 -4.52 5.59 -5.45
CA LEU A 162 -3.88 5.81 -6.73
C LEU A 162 -2.60 6.59 -6.56
N ALA A 163 -1.60 6.27 -7.35
CA ALA A 163 -0.35 7.01 -7.43
C ALA A 163 0.07 7.26 -8.88
N ASP A 164 0.81 8.34 -9.12
CA ASP A 164 1.46 8.58 -10.40
C ASP A 164 2.61 7.57 -10.57
N LYS A 165 2.55 6.78 -11.65
CA LYS A 165 3.53 5.71 -11.97
C LYS A 165 4.96 6.22 -12.04
N MET A 166 5.16 7.41 -12.61
CA MET A 166 6.49 7.98 -12.79
C MET A 166 7.10 8.37 -11.45
N LEU A 167 6.29 8.97 -10.56
CA LEU A 167 6.77 9.43 -9.26
C LEU A 167 7.08 8.26 -8.34
N ARG A 168 6.23 7.22 -8.34
CA ARG A 168 6.55 5.96 -7.65
C ARG A 168 7.83 5.32 -8.21
N GLY A 169 7.95 5.27 -9.53
CA GLY A 169 9.12 4.72 -10.19
C GLY A 169 10.42 5.46 -9.83
N ARG A 170 10.39 6.79 -9.68
CA ARG A 170 11.55 7.57 -9.22
C ARG A 170 11.98 7.20 -7.80
N MET A 171 11.01 7.02 -6.88
CA MET A 171 11.30 6.55 -5.53
C MET A 171 11.97 5.18 -5.56
N GLN A 172 11.39 4.24 -6.28
CA GLN A 172 11.95 2.89 -6.42
C GLN A 172 13.35 2.91 -7.01
N GLN A 173 13.60 3.70 -8.08
CA GLN A 173 14.93 3.82 -8.67
C GLN A 173 15.95 4.40 -7.68
N CYS A 174 15.53 5.36 -6.85
CA CYS A 174 16.39 5.94 -5.83
C CYS A 174 16.83 4.88 -4.81
N LEU A 175 15.92 4.03 -4.35
CA LEU A 175 16.21 2.96 -3.39
C LEU A 175 17.05 1.83 -4.03
N VAL A 176 16.70 1.40 -5.23
CA VAL A 176 17.43 0.34 -5.96
C VAL A 176 18.90 0.73 -6.21
N LYS A 177 19.18 1.99 -6.48
CA LYS A 177 20.57 2.49 -6.60
C LYS A 177 21.37 2.36 -5.30
N GLN A 178 20.70 2.25 -4.16
CA GLN A 178 21.29 1.99 -2.87
C GLN A 178 21.17 0.50 -2.44
N GLU A 179 20.91 -0.39 -3.41
CA GLU A 179 20.76 -1.84 -3.19
C GLU A 179 19.60 -2.19 -2.22
N ILE A 180 18.53 -1.38 -2.20
CA ILE A 180 17.32 -1.60 -1.41
C ILE A 180 16.16 -1.91 -2.38
N THR A 181 15.48 -3.05 -2.17
CA THR A 181 14.29 -3.49 -2.92
C THR A 181 13.03 -3.41 -2.08
#